data_5f53cc7c4c97cd39990fcf6ca50377b0
#
_entry.id   5f53cc7c4c97cd39990fcf6ca50377b0
#
_cell.length_a   1.000
_cell.length_b   1.000
_cell.length_c   1.000
_cell.angle_alpha   90.00
_cell.angle_beta   90.00
_cell.angle_gamma   90.00
#
_symmetry.space_group_name_H-M   'P 1'
#
loop_
_entity.id
_entity.type
_entity.pdbx_description
1 polymer ?
#
loop_
_entity_poly.entity_id
_entity_poly.type
_entity_poly.pdbx_seq_one_letter_code
_entity_poly.pdbx_strand_id
1 'polypeptide(L)'
;MLGSLRKEKPQFIGSMTALITPFENGILDVNSFKKIVNHQIENGTDGLIPVGTTGESPTLSHDEHQKVVEVCIQESSGRVPIIAGAGSNSTKEASKLASHAGKAGADAVLVVTPYYNKPTQSGLYSHFMSVADAAKIPLIVYDIPGRSIVPVHDSTLVKLCENHELISGIKDATADISRPPRLLRLIGRGFSQLSGEDATALPYLAAGGHGCISVSSNIAPKLLAEMHDAWNNSNYNKAFENHLKLINLHDAMFCESSPGPVKFAAERLGLCKSEARLPIVEIEATSKSRIIRALKECNLI
;
A
#
# COMPACT_ATOMS: atom_id res chain seq x y z
N MET A 1 17.76 -3.99 -24.25
CA MET A 1 18.58 -3.38 -23.17
C MET A 1 17.65 -2.96 -22.06
N LEU A 2 18.08 -3.04 -20.80
CA LEU A 2 17.36 -2.53 -19.64
C LEU A 2 17.45 -0.99 -19.59
N GLY A 3 16.43 -0.34 -19.05
CA GLY A 3 16.42 1.09 -18.79
C GLY A 3 17.55 1.53 -17.86
N SER A 4 18.01 2.74 -18.01
CA SER A 4 19.19 3.26 -17.31
C SER A 4 18.90 4.44 -16.38
N LEU A 5 17.63 4.87 -16.25
CA LEU A 5 17.25 6.00 -15.40
C LEU A 5 17.37 5.65 -13.91
N ARG A 6 17.14 4.39 -13.54
CA ARG A 6 17.28 3.86 -12.17
C ARG A 6 18.10 2.57 -12.22
N LYS A 7 19.42 2.68 -12.04
CA LYS A 7 20.38 1.56 -12.19
C LYS A 7 20.60 0.78 -10.90
N GLU A 8 20.44 1.41 -9.77
CA GLU A 8 20.66 0.82 -8.46
C GLU A 8 19.62 -0.25 -8.12
N LYS A 9 19.76 -0.89 -6.97
CA LYS A 9 18.71 -1.81 -6.47
C LYS A 9 17.47 -1.03 -6.06
N PRO A 10 16.25 -1.60 -6.20
CA PRO A 10 15.04 -0.97 -5.71
C PRO A 10 15.11 -0.79 -4.19
N GLN A 11 14.65 0.37 -3.72
CA GLN A 11 14.69 0.72 -2.30
C GLN A 11 13.60 -0.01 -1.50
N PHE A 12 12.43 -0.21 -2.10
CA PHE A 12 11.27 -0.82 -1.45
C PHE A 12 10.93 -2.13 -2.15
N ILE A 13 10.93 -3.23 -1.38
CA ILE A 13 10.72 -4.60 -1.87
C ILE A 13 9.94 -5.43 -0.83
N GLY A 14 9.40 -6.58 -1.23
CA GLY A 14 8.85 -7.57 -0.31
C GLY A 14 7.39 -7.35 0.06
N SER A 15 7.01 -7.86 1.23
CA SER A 15 5.65 -7.80 1.77
C SER A 15 5.46 -6.54 2.60
N MET A 16 4.68 -5.59 2.10
CA MET A 16 4.39 -4.33 2.80
C MET A 16 2.90 -4.24 3.12
N THR A 17 2.56 -3.60 4.24
CA THR A 17 1.18 -3.56 4.72
C THR A 17 0.54 -2.18 4.56
N ALA A 18 -0.54 -2.12 3.76
CA ALA A 18 -1.45 -0.97 3.76
C ALA A 18 -2.27 -0.98 5.05
N LEU A 19 -1.79 -0.30 6.10
CA LEU A 19 -2.36 -0.36 7.44
C LEU A 19 -3.81 0.14 7.49
N ILE A 20 -4.66 -0.57 8.23
CA ILE A 20 -5.94 -0.05 8.69
C ILE A 20 -5.73 1.02 9.78
N THR A 21 -6.66 1.97 9.88
CA THR A 21 -6.71 2.95 10.97
C THR A 21 -7.85 2.55 11.92
N PRO A 22 -7.58 2.07 13.13
CA PRO A 22 -8.61 1.67 14.08
C PRO A 22 -9.33 2.86 14.69
N PHE A 23 -10.63 2.70 14.89
CA PHE A 23 -11.49 3.65 15.60
C PHE A 23 -12.24 2.95 16.72
N GLU A 24 -12.60 3.71 17.76
CA GLU A 24 -13.53 3.31 18.80
C GLU A 24 -14.40 4.51 19.17
N ASN A 25 -15.73 4.37 19.02
CA ASN A 25 -16.73 5.44 19.22
C ASN A 25 -16.45 6.70 18.37
N GLY A 26 -16.05 6.53 17.10
CA GLY A 26 -15.72 7.60 16.15
C GLY A 26 -14.34 8.22 16.36
N ILE A 27 -13.61 7.84 17.40
CA ILE A 27 -12.32 8.41 17.79
C ILE A 27 -11.19 7.47 17.34
N LEU A 28 -10.05 8.05 16.91
CA LEU A 28 -8.84 7.32 16.57
C LEU A 28 -8.33 6.50 17.78
N ASP A 29 -8.29 5.17 17.65
CA ASP A 29 -7.72 4.28 18.68
C ASP A 29 -6.22 4.11 18.47
N VAL A 30 -5.45 5.00 19.05
CA VAL A 30 -3.99 5.00 19.00
C VAL A 30 -3.38 3.73 19.62
N ASN A 31 -4.00 3.18 20.66
CA ASN A 31 -3.47 1.99 21.34
C ASN A 31 -3.59 0.75 20.46
N SER A 32 -4.75 0.53 19.83
CA SER A 32 -4.91 -0.56 18.86
C SER A 32 -4.03 -0.34 17.63
N PHE A 33 -3.85 0.91 17.17
CA PHE A 33 -2.95 1.19 16.06
C PHE A 33 -1.50 0.79 16.36
N LYS A 34 -0.98 1.11 17.56
CA LYS A 34 0.35 0.67 17.99
C LYS A 34 0.48 -0.85 18.06
N LYS A 35 -0.55 -1.56 18.54
CA LYS A 35 -0.59 -3.03 18.54
C LYS A 35 -0.49 -3.57 17.13
N ILE A 36 -1.23 -3.00 16.17
CA ILE A 36 -1.20 -3.39 14.76
C ILE A 36 0.19 -3.18 14.18
N VAL A 37 0.84 -2.04 14.42
CA VAL A 37 2.20 -1.74 13.96
C VAL A 37 3.18 -2.82 14.46
N ASN A 38 3.18 -3.12 15.75
CA ASN A 38 4.06 -4.14 16.33
C ASN A 38 3.74 -5.53 15.78
N HIS A 39 2.45 -5.90 15.72
CA HIS A 39 2.02 -7.18 15.15
C HIS A 39 2.55 -7.40 13.72
N GLN A 40 2.52 -6.37 12.87
CA GLN A 40 3.06 -6.45 11.53
C GLN A 40 4.58 -6.70 11.54
N ILE A 41 5.31 -5.94 12.30
CA ILE A 41 6.79 -6.02 12.39
C ILE A 41 7.22 -7.38 12.94
N GLU A 42 6.59 -7.85 14.01
CA GLU A 42 6.89 -9.14 14.64
C GLU A 42 6.58 -10.34 13.74
N ASN A 43 5.72 -10.15 12.72
CA ASN A 43 5.35 -11.17 11.74
C ASN A 43 6.02 -10.98 10.37
N GLY A 44 7.09 -10.16 10.29
CA GLY A 44 8.00 -10.12 9.16
C GLY A 44 7.59 -9.22 8.00
N THR A 45 6.74 -8.19 8.24
CA THR A 45 6.48 -7.18 7.20
C THR A 45 7.77 -6.45 6.80
N ASP A 46 7.95 -6.18 5.50
CA ASP A 46 9.08 -5.44 4.96
C ASP A 46 8.86 -3.91 4.93
N GLY A 47 7.67 -3.45 5.30
CA GLY A 47 7.34 -2.02 5.37
C GLY A 47 5.89 -1.75 5.72
N LEU A 48 5.62 -0.53 6.18
CA LEU A 48 4.31 -0.11 6.65
C LEU A 48 3.82 1.13 5.90
N ILE A 49 2.56 1.09 5.50
CA ILE A 49 1.92 2.19 4.78
C ILE A 49 0.73 2.71 5.58
N PRO A 50 0.93 3.67 6.51
CA PRO A 50 -0.17 4.35 7.19
C PRO A 50 -0.93 5.28 6.25
N VAL A 51 -2.17 5.56 6.58
CA VAL A 51 -3.06 6.56 5.96
C VAL A 51 -3.17 6.46 4.43
N GLY A 52 -3.09 5.24 3.88
CA GLY A 52 -3.51 4.96 2.51
C GLY A 52 -5.03 4.84 2.40
N THR A 53 -5.52 4.30 1.28
CA THR A 53 -6.95 4.00 1.07
C THR A 53 -7.49 3.07 2.15
N THR A 54 -6.77 2.02 2.49
CA THR A 54 -7.12 1.05 3.54
C THR A 54 -7.13 1.69 4.93
N GLY A 55 -6.31 2.72 5.14
CA GLY A 55 -6.24 3.52 6.37
C GLY A 55 -7.28 4.63 6.46
N GLU A 56 -8.29 4.64 5.58
CA GLU A 56 -9.41 5.60 5.57
C GLU A 56 -8.97 7.08 5.48
N SER A 57 -7.88 7.36 4.76
CA SER A 57 -7.34 8.71 4.59
C SER A 57 -8.41 9.78 4.27
N PRO A 58 -9.43 9.52 3.40
CA PRO A 58 -10.43 10.55 3.08
C PRO A 58 -11.33 10.99 4.23
N THR A 59 -11.44 10.21 5.30
CA THR A 59 -12.32 10.48 6.45
C THR A 59 -11.55 10.89 7.73
N LEU A 60 -10.24 10.96 7.64
CA LEU A 60 -9.39 11.54 8.69
C LEU A 60 -9.35 13.06 8.56
N SER A 61 -9.43 13.77 9.69
CA SER A 61 -9.01 15.16 9.70
C SER A 61 -7.50 15.28 9.40
N HIS A 62 -7.02 16.45 9.02
CA HIS A 62 -5.58 16.63 8.79
C HIS A 62 -4.75 16.33 10.03
N ASP A 63 -5.25 16.70 11.22
CA ASP A 63 -4.56 16.44 12.48
C ASP A 63 -4.52 14.94 12.80
N GLU A 64 -5.61 14.20 12.57
CA GLU A 64 -5.63 12.75 12.72
C GLU A 64 -4.70 12.07 11.73
N HIS A 65 -4.70 12.50 10.47
CA HIS A 65 -3.80 11.98 9.43
C HIS A 65 -2.34 12.13 9.86
N GLN A 66 -1.95 13.32 10.29
CA GLN A 66 -0.60 13.61 10.78
C GLN A 66 -0.27 12.75 12.00
N LYS A 67 -1.20 12.66 12.94
CA LYS A 67 -1.04 11.86 14.16
C LYS A 67 -0.81 10.37 13.87
N VAL A 68 -1.55 9.78 12.93
CA VAL A 68 -1.38 8.37 12.54
C VAL A 68 0.01 8.15 11.93
N VAL A 69 0.48 9.05 11.06
CA VAL A 69 1.83 8.99 10.48
C VAL A 69 2.90 9.05 11.58
N GLU A 70 2.81 10.02 12.47
CA GLU A 70 3.77 10.21 13.57
C GLU A 70 3.81 9.00 14.52
N VAL A 71 2.64 8.47 14.90
CA VAL A 71 2.55 7.28 15.76
C VAL A 71 3.16 6.06 15.06
N CYS A 72 2.91 5.89 13.75
CA CYS A 72 3.49 4.79 12.99
C CYS A 72 5.02 4.86 12.98
N ILE A 73 5.59 6.03 12.70
CA ILE A 73 7.04 6.26 12.69
C ILE A 73 7.64 6.02 14.08
N GLN A 74 7.06 6.61 15.12
CA GLN A 74 7.51 6.46 16.50
C GLN A 74 7.47 5.01 16.95
N GLU A 75 6.36 4.31 16.71
CA GLU A 75 6.17 2.92 17.15
C GLU A 75 7.04 1.96 16.35
N SER A 76 7.24 2.19 15.05
CA SER A 76 8.16 1.40 14.22
C SER A 76 9.62 1.53 14.69
N SER A 77 10.03 2.69 15.20
CA SER A 77 11.39 2.95 15.70
C SER A 77 12.49 2.54 14.70
N GLY A 78 12.26 2.74 13.41
CA GLY A 78 13.22 2.40 12.36
C GLY A 78 13.40 0.90 12.09
N ARG A 79 12.57 0.03 12.66
CA ARG A 79 12.64 -1.43 12.43
C ARG A 79 12.28 -1.83 11.00
N VAL A 80 11.37 -1.09 10.37
CA VAL A 80 10.97 -1.24 8.96
C VAL A 80 10.68 0.13 8.36
N PRO A 81 10.81 0.30 7.02
CA PRO A 81 10.51 1.56 6.36
C PRO A 81 9.02 1.93 6.45
N ILE A 82 8.76 3.23 6.58
CA ILE A 82 7.43 3.83 6.60
C ILE A 82 7.19 4.62 5.32
N ILE A 83 6.18 4.22 4.55
CA ILE A 83 5.77 4.89 3.32
C ILE A 83 4.42 5.58 3.59
N ALA A 84 4.45 6.84 3.98
CA ALA A 84 3.24 7.55 4.41
C ALA A 84 2.32 7.88 3.22
N GLY A 85 1.03 7.57 3.32
CA GLY A 85 0.04 8.06 2.36
C GLY A 85 -0.04 9.59 2.38
N ALA A 86 0.10 10.22 1.22
CA ALA A 86 0.08 11.69 1.08
C ALA A 86 -0.73 12.16 -0.14
N GLY A 87 -1.54 11.25 -0.72
CA GLY A 87 -2.31 11.56 -1.91
C GLY A 87 -3.57 12.37 -1.63
N SER A 88 -3.88 13.29 -2.54
CA SER A 88 -5.12 14.06 -2.61
C SER A 88 -5.39 14.44 -4.06
N ASN A 89 -6.64 14.74 -4.38
CA ASN A 89 -7.01 15.35 -5.67
C ASN A 89 -6.72 16.86 -5.73
N SER A 90 -6.24 17.43 -4.64
CA SER A 90 -5.70 18.80 -4.55
C SER A 90 -4.17 18.73 -4.43
N THR A 91 -3.43 19.25 -5.42
CA THR A 91 -1.97 19.29 -5.38
C THR A 91 -1.45 20.03 -4.15
N LYS A 92 -2.11 21.12 -3.74
CA LYS A 92 -1.74 21.89 -2.54
C LYS A 92 -1.85 21.07 -1.26
N GLU A 93 -2.91 20.26 -1.14
CA GLU A 93 -3.13 19.38 0.00
C GLU A 93 -2.12 18.23 0.00
N ALA A 94 -1.96 17.52 -1.13
CA ALA A 94 -0.98 16.46 -1.27
C ALA A 94 0.44 16.93 -0.92
N SER A 95 0.84 18.14 -1.39
CA SER A 95 2.13 18.73 -1.05
C SER A 95 2.29 19.02 0.45
N LYS A 96 1.22 19.44 1.14
CA LYS A 96 1.25 19.66 2.61
C LYS A 96 1.41 18.35 3.36
N LEU A 97 0.63 17.32 3.00
CA LEU A 97 0.71 15.99 3.60
C LEU A 97 2.09 15.36 3.38
N ALA A 98 2.61 15.45 2.16
CA ALA A 98 3.94 14.95 1.82
C ALA A 98 5.07 15.69 2.57
N SER A 99 4.99 17.01 2.66
CA SER A 99 5.95 17.80 3.44
C SER A 99 5.92 17.46 4.93
N HIS A 100 4.73 17.22 5.50
CA HIS A 100 4.60 16.76 6.88
C HIS A 100 5.27 15.39 7.07
N ALA A 101 4.95 14.41 6.20
CA ALA A 101 5.52 13.07 6.28
C ALA A 101 7.06 13.08 6.23
N GLY A 102 7.64 13.87 5.32
CA GLY A 102 9.11 14.02 5.25
C GLY A 102 9.71 14.61 6.53
N LYS A 103 9.08 15.66 7.10
CA LYS A 103 9.53 16.28 8.36
C LYS A 103 9.35 15.36 9.56
N ALA A 104 8.33 14.52 9.58
CA ALA A 104 8.07 13.54 10.63
C ALA A 104 9.05 12.36 10.60
N GLY A 105 9.81 12.17 9.51
CA GLY A 105 10.80 11.11 9.37
C GLY A 105 10.30 9.86 8.66
N ALA A 106 9.30 9.97 7.78
CA ALA A 106 8.93 8.87 6.89
C ALA A 106 10.04 8.61 5.86
N ASP A 107 10.20 7.34 5.43
CA ASP A 107 11.21 6.94 4.44
C ASP A 107 10.76 7.25 3.00
N ALA A 108 9.45 7.32 2.77
CA ALA A 108 8.86 7.72 1.48
C ALA A 108 7.42 8.20 1.67
N VAL A 109 6.86 8.75 0.58
CA VAL A 109 5.43 9.04 0.47
C VAL A 109 4.78 8.22 -0.64
N LEU A 110 3.56 7.75 -0.40
CA LEU A 110 2.68 7.12 -1.39
C LEU A 110 1.64 8.13 -1.85
N VAL A 111 1.66 8.46 -3.15
CA VAL A 111 0.79 9.51 -3.72
C VAL A 111 -0.10 8.93 -4.81
N VAL A 112 -1.40 8.83 -4.51
CA VAL A 112 -2.40 8.36 -5.48
C VAL A 112 -2.62 9.41 -6.59
N THR A 113 -2.90 8.93 -7.80
CA THR A 113 -3.36 9.81 -8.89
C THR A 113 -4.60 10.60 -8.45
N PRO A 114 -4.67 11.92 -8.71
CA PRO A 114 -5.85 12.73 -8.37
C PRO A 114 -7.14 12.09 -8.93
N TYR A 115 -8.04 11.80 -8.03
CA TYR A 115 -9.35 11.21 -8.30
C TYR A 115 -10.41 12.29 -8.48
N TYR A 116 -11.54 11.95 -9.12
CA TYR A 116 -12.71 12.80 -9.35
C TYR A 116 -12.50 13.90 -10.41
N ASN A 117 -11.49 14.77 -10.28
CA ASN A 117 -11.23 15.93 -11.17
C ASN A 117 -10.52 15.56 -12.48
N LYS A 118 -10.15 14.28 -12.70
CA LYS A 118 -9.69 13.70 -13.98
C LYS A 118 -8.59 14.52 -14.68
N PRO A 119 -7.42 14.68 -14.09
CA PRO A 119 -6.33 15.43 -14.72
C PRO A 119 -5.83 14.76 -16.01
N THR A 120 -5.29 15.55 -16.93
CA THR A 120 -4.54 15.05 -18.09
C THR A 120 -3.19 14.46 -17.65
N GLN A 121 -2.47 13.76 -18.54
CA GLN A 121 -1.13 13.26 -18.23
C GLN A 121 -0.14 14.37 -17.90
N SER A 122 -0.26 15.54 -18.54
CA SER A 122 0.53 16.72 -18.18
C SER A 122 0.16 17.29 -16.81
N GLY A 123 -1.13 17.22 -16.43
CA GLY A 123 -1.60 17.56 -15.08
C GLY A 123 -1.05 16.61 -14.04
N LEU A 124 -1.06 15.28 -14.30
CA LEU A 124 -0.44 14.27 -13.42
C LEU A 124 1.05 14.54 -13.26
N TYR A 125 1.77 14.79 -14.35
CA TYR A 125 3.19 15.15 -14.30
C TYR A 125 3.44 16.34 -13.37
N SER A 126 2.75 17.45 -13.57
CA SER A 126 2.91 18.65 -12.75
C SER A 126 2.53 18.42 -11.28
N HIS A 127 1.49 17.61 -11.04
CA HIS A 127 1.08 17.21 -9.68
C HIS A 127 2.19 16.47 -8.95
N PHE A 128 2.70 15.38 -9.54
CA PHE A 128 3.73 14.55 -8.90
C PHE A 128 5.05 15.30 -8.71
N MET A 129 5.46 16.15 -9.67
CA MET A 129 6.63 17.00 -9.53
C MET A 129 6.49 17.94 -8.32
N SER A 130 5.35 18.64 -8.20
CA SER A 130 5.10 19.54 -7.07
C SER A 130 5.08 18.83 -5.72
N VAL A 131 4.52 17.61 -5.67
CA VAL A 131 4.46 16.83 -4.43
C VAL A 131 5.84 16.29 -4.06
N ALA A 132 6.64 15.82 -5.01
CA ALA A 132 8.00 15.35 -4.78
C ALA A 132 8.91 16.48 -4.28
N ASP A 133 8.79 17.69 -4.88
CA ASP A 133 9.48 18.89 -4.41
C ASP A 133 9.15 19.25 -2.97
N ALA A 134 7.89 19.06 -2.56
CA ALA A 134 7.45 19.36 -1.21
C ALA A 134 7.85 18.28 -0.20
N ALA A 135 7.85 17.02 -0.59
CA ALA A 135 8.15 15.86 0.26
C ALA A 135 9.61 15.85 0.72
N LYS A 136 10.56 16.12 -0.17
CA LYS A 136 12.03 16.03 0.04
C LYS A 136 12.51 14.61 0.40
N ILE A 137 11.66 13.59 0.21
CA ILE A 137 11.93 12.16 0.39
C ILE A 137 11.38 11.40 -0.81
N PRO A 138 11.77 10.13 -1.01
CA PRO A 138 11.27 9.30 -2.10
C PRO A 138 9.75 9.32 -2.24
N LEU A 139 9.26 9.35 -3.49
CA LEU A 139 7.85 9.32 -3.83
C LEU A 139 7.54 8.06 -4.64
N ILE A 140 6.54 7.31 -4.18
CA ILE A 140 5.94 6.18 -4.88
C ILE A 140 4.61 6.64 -5.47
N VAL A 141 4.52 6.60 -6.79
CA VAL A 141 3.28 6.90 -7.51
C VAL A 141 2.27 5.77 -7.26
N TYR A 142 1.04 6.10 -6.91
CA TYR A 142 -0.01 5.10 -6.74
C TYR A 142 -1.02 5.19 -7.88
N ASP A 143 -1.02 4.17 -8.73
CA ASP A 143 -1.91 4.05 -9.89
C ASP A 143 -3.02 3.04 -9.61
N ILE A 144 -4.25 3.54 -9.45
CA ILE A 144 -5.45 2.75 -9.17
C ILE A 144 -6.64 3.26 -9.99
N PRO A 145 -6.66 3.01 -11.32
CA PRO A 145 -7.71 3.55 -12.20
C PRO A 145 -9.12 3.07 -11.84
N GLY A 146 -9.27 1.92 -11.17
CA GLY A 146 -10.57 1.47 -10.65
C GLY A 146 -11.18 2.41 -9.61
N ARG A 147 -10.38 3.29 -8.97
CA ARG A 147 -10.84 4.30 -8.01
C ARG A 147 -10.61 5.73 -8.50
N SER A 148 -9.46 6.00 -9.11
CA SER A 148 -9.09 7.34 -9.59
C SER A 148 -9.56 7.64 -11.01
N ILE A 149 -9.99 6.63 -11.76
CA ILE A 149 -10.43 6.69 -13.16
C ILE A 149 -9.26 6.95 -14.14
N VAL A 150 -8.40 7.92 -13.85
CA VAL A 150 -7.29 8.29 -14.74
C VAL A 150 -6.05 7.48 -14.38
N PRO A 151 -5.56 6.58 -15.27
CA PRO A 151 -4.30 5.86 -15.07
C PRO A 151 -3.10 6.77 -15.36
N VAL A 152 -1.95 6.43 -14.79
CA VAL A 152 -0.67 7.02 -15.20
C VAL A 152 -0.11 6.21 -16.36
N HIS A 153 0.20 6.87 -17.49
CA HIS A 153 0.84 6.21 -18.61
C HIS A 153 2.31 5.92 -18.34
N ASP A 154 2.85 4.83 -18.91
CA ASP A 154 4.26 4.48 -18.79
C ASP A 154 5.17 5.62 -19.25
N SER A 155 4.80 6.35 -20.32
CA SER A 155 5.52 7.54 -20.80
C SER A 155 5.54 8.70 -19.79
N THR A 156 4.47 8.85 -18.99
CA THR A 156 4.43 9.86 -17.93
C THR A 156 5.36 9.48 -16.78
N LEU A 157 5.41 8.18 -16.39
CA LEU A 157 6.35 7.68 -15.39
C LEU A 157 7.81 7.88 -15.83
N VAL A 158 8.13 7.55 -17.10
CA VAL A 158 9.46 7.78 -17.67
C VAL A 158 9.84 9.25 -17.52
N LYS A 159 8.97 10.18 -17.98
CA LYS A 159 9.21 11.60 -17.91
C LYS A 159 9.38 12.11 -16.46
N LEU A 160 8.63 11.56 -15.51
CA LEU A 160 8.80 11.87 -14.09
C LEU A 160 10.18 11.44 -13.59
N CYS A 161 10.61 10.22 -13.91
CA CYS A 161 11.90 9.69 -13.52
C CYS A 161 13.08 10.42 -14.18
N GLU A 162 12.93 10.93 -15.41
CA GLU A 162 13.94 11.74 -16.10
C GLU A 162 14.18 13.08 -15.41
N ASN A 163 13.14 13.67 -14.81
CA ASN A 163 13.18 15.04 -14.32
C ASN A 163 13.20 15.18 -12.81
N HIS A 164 13.03 14.07 -12.06
CA HIS A 164 13.04 14.11 -10.59
C HIS A 164 13.61 12.83 -9.97
N GLU A 165 14.71 12.94 -9.25
CA GLU A 165 15.41 11.81 -8.65
C GLU A 165 14.59 11.10 -7.55
N LEU A 166 13.74 11.83 -6.83
CA LEU A 166 12.90 11.27 -5.76
C LEU A 166 11.70 10.44 -6.26
N ILE A 167 11.39 10.45 -7.56
CA ILE A 167 10.39 9.51 -8.12
C ILE A 167 11.03 8.12 -8.15
N SER A 168 10.73 7.29 -7.13
CA SER A 168 11.47 6.07 -6.82
C SER A 168 10.71 4.77 -7.09
N GLY A 169 9.40 4.84 -7.34
CA GLY A 169 8.62 3.63 -7.56
C GLY A 169 7.16 3.88 -7.94
N ILE A 170 6.48 2.76 -8.10
CA ILE A 170 5.03 2.71 -8.35
C ILE A 170 4.39 1.64 -7.44
N LYS A 171 3.23 1.97 -6.85
CA LYS A 171 2.23 0.99 -6.42
C LYS A 171 1.25 0.83 -7.57
N ASP A 172 1.28 -0.33 -8.21
CA ASP A 172 0.48 -0.64 -9.38
C ASP A 172 -0.74 -1.49 -9.00
N ALA A 173 -1.92 -0.89 -9.01
CA ALA A 173 -3.21 -1.55 -8.80
C ALA A 173 -4.05 -1.59 -10.10
N THR A 174 -3.39 -1.71 -11.25
CA THR A 174 -4.05 -1.89 -12.55
C THR A 174 -4.36 -3.34 -12.86
N ALA A 175 -3.75 -4.29 -12.14
CA ALA A 175 -3.73 -5.73 -12.43
C ALA A 175 -3.09 -6.10 -13.79
N ASP A 176 -2.40 -5.18 -14.47
CA ASP A 176 -1.66 -5.44 -15.70
C ASP A 176 -0.29 -6.06 -15.40
N ILE A 177 -0.24 -7.38 -15.33
CA ILE A 177 1.00 -8.14 -15.08
C ILE A 177 2.04 -8.01 -16.21
N SER A 178 1.69 -7.42 -17.35
CA SER A 178 2.63 -7.12 -18.43
C SER A 178 3.37 -5.78 -18.23
N ARG A 179 2.94 -4.97 -17.27
CA ARG A 179 3.52 -3.65 -16.98
C ARG A 179 4.91 -3.71 -16.36
N PRO A 180 5.20 -4.59 -15.38
CA PRO A 180 6.53 -4.64 -14.77
C PRO A 180 7.68 -4.81 -15.77
N PRO A 181 7.67 -5.75 -16.72
CA PRO A 181 8.75 -5.86 -17.71
C PRO A 181 8.85 -4.66 -18.65
N ARG A 182 7.74 -3.95 -18.95
CA ARG A 182 7.78 -2.71 -19.74
C ARG A 182 8.52 -1.60 -18.97
N LEU A 183 8.16 -1.36 -17.70
CA LEU A 183 8.80 -0.35 -16.87
C LEU A 183 10.26 -0.69 -16.59
N LEU A 184 10.59 -1.96 -16.38
CA LEU A 184 11.97 -2.41 -16.23
C LEU A 184 12.83 -2.05 -17.45
N ARG A 185 12.28 -2.20 -18.66
CA ARG A 185 12.96 -1.81 -19.91
C ARG A 185 13.07 -0.29 -20.08
N LEU A 186 12.07 0.47 -19.65
CA LEU A 186 12.01 1.92 -19.84
C LEU A 186 12.80 2.68 -18.77
N ILE A 187 12.65 2.30 -17.50
CA ILE A 187 13.18 3.06 -16.35
C ILE A 187 14.41 2.37 -15.77
N GLY A 188 14.37 1.06 -15.55
CA GLY A 188 15.50 0.31 -14.99
C GLY A 188 15.17 -0.41 -13.68
N ARG A 189 16.16 -1.16 -13.16
CA ARG A 189 15.99 -2.05 -12.00
C ARG A 189 15.77 -1.33 -10.67
N GLY A 190 16.26 -0.12 -10.53
CA GLY A 190 16.18 0.66 -9.27
C GLY A 190 14.82 1.33 -9.04
N PHE A 191 13.88 1.23 -9.97
CA PHE A 191 12.52 1.73 -9.80
C PHE A 191 11.67 0.68 -9.10
N SER A 192 11.26 0.95 -7.85
CA SER A 192 10.46 0.00 -7.05
C SER A 192 9.09 -0.23 -7.67
N GLN A 193 8.81 -1.45 -8.08
CA GLN A 193 7.54 -1.85 -8.68
C GLN A 193 6.79 -2.75 -7.68
N LEU A 194 5.76 -2.19 -7.03
CA LEU A 194 4.99 -2.84 -5.97
C LEU A 194 3.57 -3.11 -6.46
N SER A 195 3.12 -4.35 -6.39
CA SER A 195 1.72 -4.67 -6.67
C SER A 195 0.81 -3.97 -5.66
N GLY A 196 -0.32 -3.44 -6.14
CA GLY A 196 -1.42 -2.96 -5.29
C GLY A 196 -2.54 -3.99 -5.14
N GLU A 197 -2.38 -5.17 -5.73
CA GLU A 197 -3.38 -6.25 -5.80
C GLU A 197 -2.83 -7.52 -5.17
N ASP A 198 -3.45 -7.96 -4.07
CA ASP A 198 -3.03 -9.15 -3.33
C ASP A 198 -3.08 -10.43 -4.17
N ALA A 199 -4.18 -10.66 -4.88
CA ALA A 199 -4.40 -11.88 -5.65
C ALA A 199 -3.43 -12.05 -6.84
N THR A 200 -2.85 -10.96 -7.33
CA THR A 200 -1.87 -10.99 -8.43
C THR A 200 -0.43 -10.73 -7.95
N ALA A 201 -0.17 -10.68 -6.63
CA ALA A 201 1.15 -10.37 -6.10
C ALA A 201 2.24 -11.34 -6.59
N LEU A 202 2.01 -12.65 -6.52
CA LEU A 202 2.97 -13.64 -7.01
C LEU A 202 3.19 -13.59 -8.54
N PRO A 203 2.15 -13.54 -9.39
CA PRO A 203 2.33 -13.27 -10.83
C PRO A 203 3.08 -11.97 -11.12
N TYR A 204 2.85 -10.92 -10.34
CA TYR A 204 3.55 -9.63 -10.47
C TYR A 204 5.05 -9.75 -10.18
N LEU A 205 5.43 -10.51 -9.14
CA LEU A 205 6.83 -10.85 -8.85
C LEU A 205 7.45 -11.63 -10.01
N ALA A 206 6.75 -12.63 -10.54
CA ALA A 206 7.20 -13.43 -11.70
C ALA A 206 7.42 -12.57 -12.96
N ALA A 207 6.65 -11.50 -13.12
CA ALA A 207 6.81 -10.54 -14.22
C ALA A 207 7.95 -9.53 -14.00
N GLY A 208 8.65 -9.57 -12.86
CA GLY A 208 9.76 -8.66 -12.55
C GLY A 208 9.41 -7.51 -11.60
N GLY A 209 8.27 -7.61 -10.90
CA GLY A 209 7.94 -6.74 -9.78
C GLY A 209 8.82 -7.02 -8.56
N HIS A 210 8.75 -6.17 -7.55
CA HIS A 210 9.65 -6.20 -6.40
C HIS A 210 8.94 -6.52 -5.07
N GLY A 211 7.60 -6.43 -5.03
CA GLY A 211 6.83 -6.64 -3.81
C GLY A 211 5.35 -6.34 -3.98
N CYS A 212 4.66 -6.29 -2.84
CA CYS A 212 3.23 -5.94 -2.78
C CYS A 212 2.95 -5.01 -1.59
N ILE A 213 2.13 -4.00 -1.80
CA ILE A 213 1.50 -3.21 -0.73
C ILE A 213 0.09 -3.78 -0.52
N SER A 214 0.00 -4.71 0.40
CA SER A 214 -1.09 -5.65 0.64
C SER A 214 -2.15 -5.11 1.60
N VAL A 215 -3.40 -5.46 1.39
CA VAL A 215 -4.51 -5.32 2.35
C VAL A 215 -4.57 -6.56 3.26
N SER A 216 -4.46 -7.76 2.69
CA SER A 216 -4.55 -9.03 3.42
C SER A 216 -3.44 -9.20 4.45
N SER A 217 -2.31 -8.52 4.29
CA SER A 217 -1.22 -8.51 5.27
C SER A 217 -1.61 -7.93 6.63
N ASN A 218 -2.65 -7.08 6.72
CA ASN A 218 -3.19 -6.66 8.01
C ASN A 218 -3.63 -7.86 8.88
N ILE A 219 -4.03 -8.96 8.23
CA ILE A 219 -4.65 -10.14 8.85
C ILE A 219 -3.69 -11.33 8.88
N ALA A 220 -2.90 -11.52 7.83
CA ALA A 220 -2.00 -12.66 7.66
C ALA A 220 -0.56 -12.20 7.33
N PRO A 221 0.05 -11.29 8.13
CA PRO A 221 1.37 -10.73 7.79
C PRO A 221 2.43 -11.80 7.59
N LYS A 222 2.48 -12.80 8.46
CA LYS A 222 3.45 -13.90 8.39
C LYS A 222 3.37 -14.71 7.11
N LEU A 223 2.15 -15.07 6.67
CA LEU A 223 1.97 -15.85 5.44
C LEU A 223 2.38 -15.05 4.20
N LEU A 224 2.09 -13.74 4.17
CA LEU A 224 2.52 -12.86 3.09
C LEU A 224 4.05 -12.68 3.09
N ALA A 225 4.66 -12.44 4.24
CA ALA A 225 6.12 -12.35 4.37
C ALA A 225 6.79 -13.66 3.91
N GLU A 226 6.34 -14.81 4.41
CA GLU A 226 6.87 -16.13 4.00
C GLU A 226 6.71 -16.40 2.49
N MET A 227 5.65 -15.90 1.85
CA MET A 227 5.49 -16.00 0.39
C MET A 227 6.57 -15.22 -0.36
N HIS A 228 6.79 -13.95 0.05
CA HIS A 228 7.82 -13.10 -0.55
C HIS A 228 9.24 -13.60 -0.28
N ASP A 229 9.52 -14.05 0.94
CA ASP A 229 10.80 -14.65 1.31
C ASP A 229 11.10 -15.91 0.51
N ALA A 230 10.12 -16.80 0.37
CA ALA A 230 10.27 -18.01 -0.45
C ALA A 230 10.58 -17.65 -1.91
N TRP A 231 9.89 -16.66 -2.49
CA TRP A 231 10.17 -16.16 -3.83
C TRP A 231 11.61 -15.60 -3.95
N ASN A 232 12.01 -14.72 -3.04
CA ASN A 232 13.34 -14.08 -3.04
C ASN A 232 14.47 -15.10 -2.88
N ASN A 233 14.23 -16.20 -2.17
CA ASN A 233 15.15 -17.32 -1.98
C ASN A 233 15.03 -18.39 -3.09
N SER A 234 14.34 -18.10 -4.21
CA SER A 234 14.11 -19.02 -5.35
C SER A 234 13.38 -20.32 -4.99
N ASN A 235 12.67 -20.34 -3.85
CA ASN A 235 11.79 -21.45 -3.47
C ASN A 235 10.37 -21.23 -4.02
N TYR A 236 10.26 -21.31 -5.33
CA TYR A 236 9.02 -20.98 -6.05
C TYR A 236 7.85 -21.88 -5.69
N ASN A 237 8.08 -23.16 -5.39
CA ASN A 237 7.03 -24.08 -4.94
C ASN A 237 6.43 -23.61 -3.62
N LYS A 238 7.26 -23.23 -2.65
CA LYS A 238 6.79 -22.72 -1.36
C LYS A 238 6.06 -21.40 -1.49
N ALA A 239 6.55 -20.49 -2.34
CA ALA A 239 5.87 -19.24 -2.65
C ALA A 239 4.48 -19.49 -3.23
N PHE A 240 4.36 -20.42 -4.16
CA PHE A 240 3.08 -20.79 -4.78
C PHE A 240 2.12 -21.46 -3.78
N GLU A 241 2.60 -22.38 -2.92
CA GLU A 241 1.79 -22.97 -1.87
C GLU A 241 1.20 -21.92 -0.90
N ASN A 242 2.03 -20.96 -0.47
CA ASN A 242 1.57 -19.88 0.40
C ASN A 242 0.56 -18.98 -0.32
N HIS A 243 0.79 -18.66 -1.60
CA HIS A 243 -0.14 -17.90 -2.42
C HIS A 243 -1.49 -18.60 -2.54
N LEU A 244 -1.52 -19.91 -2.82
CA LEU A 244 -2.75 -20.69 -2.90
C LEU A 244 -3.56 -20.67 -1.59
N LYS A 245 -2.88 -20.73 -0.43
CA LYS A 245 -3.55 -20.62 0.88
C LYS A 245 -4.22 -19.26 1.07
N LEU A 246 -3.66 -18.21 0.49
CA LEU A 246 -4.12 -16.84 0.67
C LEU A 246 -5.24 -16.41 -0.28
N ILE A 247 -5.48 -17.13 -1.39
CA ILE A 247 -6.42 -16.69 -2.44
C ILE A 247 -7.81 -16.39 -1.88
N ASN A 248 -8.38 -17.31 -1.09
CA ASN A 248 -9.71 -17.10 -0.51
C ASN A 248 -9.72 -15.95 0.52
N LEU A 249 -8.61 -15.71 1.20
CA LEU A 249 -8.46 -14.56 2.10
C LEU A 249 -8.41 -13.26 1.30
N HIS A 250 -7.63 -13.20 0.22
CA HIS A 250 -7.57 -12.03 -0.66
C HIS A 250 -8.96 -11.66 -1.17
N ASP A 251 -9.69 -12.62 -1.71
CA ASP A 251 -11.07 -12.42 -2.18
C ASP A 251 -12.04 -11.99 -1.08
N ALA A 252 -11.85 -12.50 0.14
CA ALA A 252 -12.68 -12.15 1.28
C ALA A 252 -12.44 -10.70 1.77
N MET A 253 -11.19 -10.20 1.67
CA MET A 253 -10.86 -8.82 2.06
C MET A 253 -11.45 -7.76 1.13
N PHE A 254 -11.95 -8.16 -0.03
CA PHE A 254 -12.57 -7.27 -1.03
C PHE A 254 -14.00 -7.68 -1.39
N CYS A 255 -14.65 -8.53 -0.58
CA CYS A 255 -16.04 -8.96 -0.83
C CYS A 255 -17.06 -7.82 -0.70
N GLU A 256 -16.69 -6.73 -0.03
CA GLU A 256 -17.39 -5.45 0.03
C GLU A 256 -16.39 -4.29 -0.01
N SER A 257 -16.89 -3.06 0.15
CA SER A 257 -16.04 -1.87 0.14
C SER A 257 -14.93 -1.93 1.21
N SER A 258 -13.68 -1.91 0.76
CA SER A 258 -12.53 -1.79 1.66
C SER A 258 -12.52 -0.42 2.36
N PRO A 259 -12.22 -0.35 3.69
CA PRO A 259 -11.66 -1.40 4.53
C PRO A 259 -12.67 -2.21 5.39
N GLY A 260 -13.96 -2.17 5.13
CA GLY A 260 -14.95 -2.88 5.96
C GLY A 260 -14.60 -4.35 6.23
N PRO A 261 -14.35 -5.19 5.20
CA PRO A 261 -14.00 -6.60 5.37
C PRO A 261 -12.73 -6.81 6.20
N VAL A 262 -11.65 -6.09 5.92
CA VAL A 262 -10.38 -6.27 6.64
C VAL A 262 -10.47 -5.80 8.09
N LYS A 263 -11.24 -4.76 8.40
CA LYS A 263 -11.49 -4.32 9.79
C LYS A 263 -12.31 -5.35 10.57
N PHE A 264 -13.31 -5.94 9.96
CA PHE A 264 -14.04 -7.06 10.58
C PHE A 264 -13.11 -8.25 10.86
N ALA A 265 -12.26 -8.61 9.92
CA ALA A 265 -11.28 -9.68 10.13
C ALA A 265 -10.30 -9.33 11.26
N ALA A 266 -9.82 -8.08 11.34
CA ALA A 266 -8.94 -7.60 12.41
C ALA A 266 -9.61 -7.68 13.79
N GLU A 267 -10.90 -7.36 13.88
CA GLU A 267 -11.67 -7.52 15.13
C GLU A 267 -11.75 -9.00 15.54
N ARG A 268 -11.97 -9.92 14.59
CA ARG A 268 -11.99 -11.36 14.87
C ARG A 268 -10.66 -11.88 15.40
N LEU A 269 -9.56 -11.24 15.07
CA LEU A 269 -8.22 -11.53 15.60
C LEU A 269 -7.88 -10.75 16.88
N GLY A 270 -8.79 -9.93 17.39
CA GLY A 270 -8.57 -9.13 18.60
C GLY A 270 -7.58 -7.98 18.44
N LEU A 271 -7.35 -7.52 17.20
CA LEU A 271 -6.41 -6.44 16.90
C LEU A 271 -7.01 -5.05 17.13
N CYS A 272 -8.28 -4.86 16.77
CA CYS A 272 -9.03 -3.60 16.96
C CYS A 272 -10.52 -3.84 16.84
N LYS A 273 -11.35 -2.79 16.99
CA LYS A 273 -12.77 -2.82 16.63
C LYS A 273 -12.95 -2.77 15.11
N SER A 274 -14.04 -3.33 14.60
CA SER A 274 -14.39 -3.32 13.17
C SER A 274 -14.94 -1.98 12.67
N GLU A 275 -15.02 -0.98 13.54
CA GLU A 275 -15.59 0.32 13.24
C GLU A 275 -14.87 1.02 12.09
N ALA A 276 -15.64 1.45 11.08
CA ALA A 276 -15.20 2.30 9.99
C ALA A 276 -16.02 3.59 9.98
N ARG A 277 -15.49 4.66 9.41
CA ARG A 277 -16.22 5.93 9.27
C ARG A 277 -17.05 5.95 8.00
N LEU A 278 -18.21 6.57 8.06
CA LEU A 278 -19.04 6.80 6.86
C LEU A 278 -18.20 7.47 5.74
N PRO A 279 -18.41 7.07 4.49
CA PRO A 279 -19.52 6.28 3.97
C PRO A 279 -19.35 4.75 4.05
N ILE A 280 -18.29 4.25 4.65
CA ILE A 280 -18.11 2.80 4.88
C ILE A 280 -19.01 2.40 6.06
N VAL A 281 -19.84 1.39 5.83
CA VAL A 281 -20.78 0.87 6.81
C VAL A 281 -20.38 -0.53 7.28
N GLU A 282 -21.08 -1.04 8.29
CA GLU A 282 -20.94 -2.43 8.71
C GLU A 282 -21.26 -3.39 7.56
N ILE A 283 -20.42 -4.41 7.39
CA ILE A 283 -20.57 -5.39 6.30
C ILE A 283 -21.71 -6.38 6.57
N GLU A 284 -22.27 -6.92 5.49
CA GLU A 284 -23.37 -7.86 5.51
C GLU A 284 -23.03 -9.19 6.21
N ALA A 285 -24.05 -9.88 6.76
CA ALA A 285 -23.88 -11.16 7.46
C ALA A 285 -23.27 -12.25 6.55
N THR A 286 -23.59 -12.23 5.27
CA THR A 286 -23.05 -13.14 4.26
C THR A 286 -21.54 -12.93 4.07
N SER A 287 -21.10 -11.67 4.02
CA SER A 287 -19.70 -11.28 3.95
C SER A 287 -18.93 -11.65 5.21
N LYS A 288 -19.52 -11.43 6.41
CA LYS A 288 -18.94 -11.89 7.68
C LYS A 288 -18.69 -13.41 7.68
N SER A 289 -19.66 -14.19 7.19
CA SER A 289 -19.55 -15.65 7.09
C SER A 289 -18.44 -16.07 6.12
N ARG A 290 -18.30 -15.38 4.97
CA ARG A 290 -17.23 -15.59 4.00
C ARG A 290 -15.86 -15.34 4.62
N ILE A 291 -15.70 -14.22 5.33
CA ILE A 291 -14.44 -13.83 5.98
C ILE A 291 -14.05 -14.86 7.05
N ILE A 292 -14.99 -15.27 7.94
CA ILE A 292 -14.73 -16.28 8.97
C ILE A 292 -14.24 -17.59 8.34
N ARG A 293 -14.81 -18.01 7.21
CA ARG A 293 -14.37 -19.21 6.49
C ARG A 293 -12.93 -19.04 6.00
N ALA A 294 -12.62 -17.92 5.34
CA ALA A 294 -11.28 -17.66 4.84
C ALA A 294 -10.22 -17.59 5.95
N LEU A 295 -10.56 -17.02 7.12
CA LEU A 295 -9.67 -17.01 8.29
C LEU A 295 -9.37 -18.43 8.79
N LYS A 296 -10.39 -19.33 8.84
CA LYS A 296 -10.21 -20.74 9.22
C LYS A 296 -9.35 -21.50 8.22
N GLU A 297 -9.54 -21.28 6.91
CA GLU A 297 -8.74 -21.91 5.85
C GLU A 297 -7.27 -21.53 5.94
N CYS A 298 -6.97 -20.32 6.41
CA CYS A 298 -5.61 -19.86 6.68
C CYS A 298 -5.08 -20.25 8.08
N ASN A 299 -5.86 -20.96 8.91
CA ASN A 299 -5.54 -21.29 10.31
C ASN A 299 -5.23 -20.06 11.19
N LEU A 300 -5.97 -18.96 10.98
CA LEU A 300 -5.84 -17.72 11.74
C LEU A 300 -6.80 -17.66 12.94
N ILE A 301 -7.86 -18.46 12.93
CA ILE A 301 -8.82 -18.64 14.02
C ILE A 301 -9.27 -20.10 14.12
#